data_ed18548bddd0d46d1e96e7aa94d9b61e
#
_entry.id   ed18548bddd0d46d1e96e7aa94d9b61e
#
_cell.length_a   1.000
_cell.length_b   1.000
_cell.length_c   1.000
_cell.angle_alpha   90.00
_cell.angle_beta   90.00
_cell.angle_gamma   90.00
#
_symmetry.space_group_name_H-M   'P 1'
#
loop_
_entity.id
_entity.type
_entity.pdbx_description
1 polymer ?
#
loop_
_entity_poly.entity_id
_entity_poly.type
_entity_poly.pdbx_seq_one_letter_code
_entity_poly.pdbx_strand_id
1 'polypeptide(L)'
;MMNQETYVRINDLHSQGWTLTEIAEETGFHPVTIKNQLFAGGPPAKRAVSDEQRVLNAHWQGRIDELIQKWPRLLGISVFHRLKAEGFEGGYSTVTRYLREVRGPRFRAADRVSVPIHTDPGEEAQFDFCDLGSVAAAWGWTGPLFCFGMILSWSRQRIWWFTTSQDRHHTFEGVARFFDAVGGVPAACRTDRMGALGRSQGARFVLHSPTIEFAAHHGTKITSCKAGDAKRKGKVERPFRQLRETFLPELEVDGVPGDLAELNLRAEAWLDERVHAVASRTTGERPDQRLVLERSFLQSLPADRFDTDYVETRRVHNILPFISVDGSRYSVPTNVLGQRVEIRRRVGSARFEIRWAGNVIAAHTLVDGDRLDVWDPQHRFAAQSAALADDADRPILRLISETPPESVRLEVGDGFDVEEPDLATLYSLDGDGEVIA
;
A
#
# COMPACT_ATOMS: atom_id res chain seq x y z
N MET A 1 -6.99 -23.53 -51.94
CA MET A 1 -7.90 -22.36 -52.06
C MET A 1 -7.08 -21.20 -52.58
N MET A 2 -7.57 -20.47 -53.59
CA MET A 2 -6.81 -19.37 -54.20
C MET A 2 -6.65 -18.23 -53.22
N ASN A 3 -5.41 -17.76 -53.04
CA ASN A 3 -5.08 -16.59 -52.20
C ASN A 3 -4.97 -15.31 -53.07
N GLN A 4 -4.81 -14.16 -52.44
CA GLN A 4 -4.77 -12.87 -53.11
C GLN A 4 -3.53 -12.73 -54.06
N GLU A 5 -2.43 -13.33 -53.68
CA GLU A 5 -1.18 -13.34 -54.45
C GLU A 5 -1.33 -14.17 -55.74
N THR A 6 -1.95 -15.35 -55.61
CA THR A 6 -2.26 -16.21 -56.76
C THR A 6 -3.26 -15.53 -57.71
N TYR A 7 -4.27 -14.81 -57.19
CA TYR A 7 -5.18 -14.03 -58.00
C TYR A 7 -4.48 -12.95 -58.84
N VAL A 8 -3.58 -12.19 -58.20
CA VAL A 8 -2.79 -11.16 -58.92
C VAL A 8 -1.94 -11.83 -60.01
N ARG A 9 -1.24 -12.93 -59.70
CA ARG A 9 -0.43 -13.67 -60.67
C ARG A 9 -1.23 -14.19 -61.86
N ILE A 10 -2.43 -14.74 -61.62
CA ILE A 10 -3.33 -15.24 -62.71
C ILE A 10 -3.77 -14.06 -63.58
N ASN A 11 -4.13 -12.92 -63.02
CA ASN A 11 -4.51 -11.74 -63.79
C ASN A 11 -3.37 -11.20 -64.61
N ASP A 12 -2.16 -11.15 -64.03
CA ASP A 12 -0.95 -10.71 -64.73
C ASP A 12 -0.63 -11.63 -65.94
N LEU A 13 -0.58 -12.94 -65.75
CA LEU A 13 -0.35 -13.89 -66.82
C LEU A 13 -1.42 -13.80 -67.92
N HIS A 14 -2.69 -13.65 -67.54
CA HIS A 14 -3.78 -13.49 -68.50
C HIS A 14 -3.67 -12.18 -69.29
N SER A 15 -3.22 -11.08 -68.64
CA SER A 15 -2.97 -9.78 -69.30
C SER A 15 -1.79 -9.81 -70.26
N GLN A 16 -0.85 -10.74 -70.02
CA GLN A 16 0.29 -11.01 -70.93
C GLN A 16 -0.10 -11.94 -72.12
N GLY A 17 -1.36 -12.38 -72.22
CA GLY A 17 -1.86 -13.15 -73.36
C GLY A 17 -1.75 -14.68 -73.18
N TRP A 18 -1.47 -15.17 -71.96
CA TRP A 18 -1.42 -16.59 -71.68
C TRP A 18 -2.84 -17.19 -71.75
N THR A 19 -2.91 -18.39 -72.28
CA THR A 19 -4.16 -19.17 -72.36
C THR A 19 -4.54 -19.73 -71.00
N LEU A 20 -5.80 -20.02 -70.75
CA LEU A 20 -6.28 -20.62 -69.51
C LEU A 20 -5.58 -21.94 -69.19
N THR A 21 -5.17 -22.71 -70.22
CA THR A 21 -4.45 -23.96 -70.04
C THR A 21 -3.02 -23.75 -69.55
N GLU A 22 -2.30 -22.82 -70.16
CA GLU A 22 -0.93 -22.47 -69.77
C GLU A 22 -0.92 -21.87 -68.33
N ILE A 23 -1.88 -21.04 -68.00
CA ILE A 23 -2.00 -20.51 -66.64
C ILE A 23 -2.33 -21.64 -65.65
N ALA A 24 -3.12 -22.65 -66.07
CA ALA A 24 -3.43 -23.80 -65.22
C ALA A 24 -2.19 -24.66 -64.93
N GLU A 25 -1.38 -24.90 -65.97
CA GLU A 25 -0.10 -25.63 -65.84
C GLU A 25 0.87 -24.88 -64.89
N GLU A 26 0.99 -23.57 -65.04
CA GLU A 26 1.88 -22.74 -64.25
C GLU A 26 1.44 -22.57 -62.81
N THR A 27 0.13 -22.46 -62.54
CA THR A 27 -0.39 -22.13 -61.20
C THR A 27 -0.93 -23.33 -60.44
N GLY A 28 -1.12 -24.49 -61.11
CA GLY A 28 -1.67 -25.70 -60.51
C GLY A 28 -3.18 -25.64 -60.25
N PHE A 29 -3.88 -24.62 -60.75
CA PHE A 29 -5.34 -24.50 -60.62
C PHE A 29 -6.06 -25.01 -61.91
N HIS A 30 -7.22 -25.60 -61.71
CA HIS A 30 -8.04 -26.08 -62.81
C HIS A 30 -8.50 -24.90 -63.72
N PRO A 31 -8.48 -25.02 -65.09
CA PRO A 31 -8.83 -23.92 -66.01
C PRO A 31 -10.20 -23.29 -65.75
N VAL A 32 -11.18 -24.08 -65.33
CA VAL A 32 -12.53 -23.61 -64.98
C VAL A 32 -12.47 -22.69 -63.73
N THR A 33 -11.61 -23.00 -62.76
CA THR A 33 -11.44 -22.18 -61.57
C THR A 33 -10.78 -20.84 -61.92
N ILE A 34 -9.80 -20.86 -62.81
CA ILE A 34 -9.12 -19.65 -63.31
C ILE A 34 -10.13 -18.80 -64.09
N LYS A 35 -10.87 -19.39 -65.00
CA LYS A 35 -11.92 -18.71 -65.77
C LYS A 35 -12.93 -18.03 -64.88
N ASN A 36 -13.51 -18.76 -63.91
CA ASN A 36 -14.48 -18.23 -62.99
C ASN A 36 -13.92 -17.06 -62.17
N GLN A 37 -12.64 -17.11 -61.76
CA GLN A 37 -12.01 -16.07 -60.99
C GLN A 37 -11.72 -14.81 -61.81
N LEU A 38 -11.30 -14.94 -63.05
CA LEU A 38 -11.12 -13.83 -64.00
C LEU A 38 -12.42 -13.09 -64.29
N PHE A 39 -13.54 -13.82 -64.42
CA PHE A 39 -14.87 -13.28 -64.65
C PHE A 39 -15.54 -12.72 -63.35
N ALA A 40 -15.05 -13.06 -62.16
CA ALA A 40 -15.61 -12.57 -60.90
C ALA A 40 -15.31 -11.09 -60.63
N GLY A 41 -14.47 -10.45 -61.45
CA GLY A 41 -14.21 -9.01 -61.40
C GLY A 41 -13.47 -8.49 -60.17
N GLY A 42 -12.92 -9.37 -59.34
CA GLY A 42 -12.15 -8.98 -58.14
C GLY A 42 -11.48 -10.15 -57.43
N PRO A 43 -10.54 -9.88 -56.52
CA PRO A 43 -9.88 -10.93 -55.75
C PRO A 43 -10.86 -11.73 -54.89
N PRO A 44 -10.58 -13.03 -54.65
CA PRO A 44 -11.47 -13.84 -53.84
C PRO A 44 -11.70 -13.19 -52.47
N ALA A 45 -12.98 -13.01 -52.14
CA ALA A 45 -13.34 -12.43 -50.85
C ALA A 45 -12.73 -13.27 -49.71
N LYS A 46 -12.07 -12.62 -48.78
CA LYS A 46 -11.63 -13.29 -47.55
C LYS A 46 -12.88 -13.87 -46.90
N ARG A 47 -12.85 -15.18 -46.62
CA ARG A 47 -13.95 -15.86 -45.93
C ARG A 47 -14.22 -15.12 -44.64
N ALA A 48 -15.39 -14.57 -44.46
CA ALA A 48 -15.79 -13.93 -43.22
C ALA A 48 -15.80 -15.02 -42.14
N VAL A 49 -14.92 -14.85 -41.13
CA VAL A 49 -14.92 -15.70 -39.95
C VAL A 49 -16.15 -15.30 -39.15
N SER A 50 -17.04 -16.27 -38.84
CA SER A 50 -18.18 -15.99 -37.98
C SER A 50 -17.74 -15.47 -36.65
N ASP A 51 -18.55 -14.67 -35.97
CA ASP A 51 -18.18 -14.09 -34.67
C ASP A 51 -17.86 -15.18 -33.64
N GLU A 52 -18.57 -16.29 -33.66
CA GLU A 52 -18.33 -17.47 -32.82
C GLU A 52 -16.95 -18.12 -33.03
N GLN A 53 -16.38 -18.01 -34.24
CA GLN A 53 -15.04 -18.52 -34.55
C GLN A 53 -13.92 -17.55 -34.24
N ARG A 54 -14.23 -16.35 -33.79
CA ARG A 54 -13.23 -15.37 -33.36
C ARG A 54 -12.81 -15.63 -31.90
N VAL A 55 -11.55 -15.67 -31.67
CA VAL A 55 -10.99 -15.79 -30.28
C VAL A 55 -11.53 -14.69 -29.39
N LEU A 56 -11.65 -13.46 -29.91
CA LEU A 56 -12.29 -12.32 -29.24
C LEU A 56 -13.65 -12.07 -29.91
N ASN A 57 -14.64 -12.86 -29.57
CA ASN A 57 -16.02 -12.76 -30.03
C ASN A 57 -16.80 -11.67 -29.27
N ALA A 58 -18.06 -11.45 -29.62
CA ALA A 58 -18.93 -10.45 -29.00
C ALA A 58 -19.06 -10.60 -27.47
N HIS A 59 -19.07 -11.85 -26.97
CA HIS A 59 -19.10 -12.11 -25.52
C HIS A 59 -17.90 -11.49 -24.81
N TRP A 60 -16.69 -11.80 -25.28
CA TRP A 60 -15.47 -11.27 -24.66
C TRP A 60 -15.28 -9.77 -24.87
N GLN A 61 -15.73 -9.23 -26.02
CA GLN A 61 -15.74 -7.78 -26.25
C GLN A 61 -16.66 -7.09 -25.26
N GLY A 62 -17.90 -7.58 -25.09
CA GLY A 62 -18.84 -7.05 -24.11
C GLY A 62 -18.30 -7.13 -22.68
N ARG A 63 -17.62 -8.22 -22.33
CA ARG A 63 -16.98 -8.35 -21.01
C ARG A 63 -15.85 -7.34 -20.80
N ILE A 64 -15.04 -7.07 -21.84
CA ILE A 64 -14.02 -6.02 -21.78
C ILE A 64 -14.68 -4.65 -21.59
N ASP A 65 -15.75 -4.36 -22.34
CA ASP A 65 -16.44 -3.08 -22.28
C ASP A 65 -17.07 -2.82 -20.90
N GLU A 66 -17.68 -3.83 -20.28
CA GLU A 66 -18.16 -3.77 -18.90
C GLU A 66 -17.03 -3.43 -17.92
N LEU A 67 -15.89 -4.14 -18.02
CA LEU A 67 -14.74 -3.91 -17.16
C LEU A 67 -14.21 -2.48 -17.29
N ILE A 68 -14.06 -1.97 -18.50
CA ILE A 68 -13.53 -0.62 -18.73
C ILE A 68 -14.53 0.49 -18.44
N GLN A 69 -15.82 0.22 -18.56
CA GLN A 69 -16.87 1.16 -18.18
C GLN A 69 -16.92 1.33 -16.66
N LYS A 70 -16.89 0.23 -15.92
CA LYS A 70 -16.92 0.23 -14.45
C LYS A 70 -15.59 0.72 -13.87
N TRP A 71 -14.47 0.34 -14.48
CA TRP A 71 -13.11 0.72 -14.03
C TRP A 71 -12.28 1.31 -15.19
N PRO A 72 -12.47 2.58 -15.53
CA PRO A 72 -11.82 3.21 -16.69
C PRO A 72 -10.28 3.22 -16.62
N ARG A 73 -9.71 3.17 -15.40
CA ARG A 73 -8.26 3.17 -15.16
C ARG A 73 -7.60 1.80 -15.26
N LEU A 74 -8.38 0.71 -15.33
CA LEU A 74 -7.87 -0.65 -15.37
C LEU A 74 -6.93 -0.85 -16.58
N LEU A 75 -5.70 -1.31 -16.33
CA LEU A 75 -4.72 -1.52 -17.39
C LEU A 75 -5.08 -2.73 -18.27
N GLY A 76 -4.63 -2.72 -19.52
CA GLY A 76 -4.88 -3.83 -20.45
C GLY A 76 -4.33 -5.16 -19.95
N ILE A 77 -3.26 -5.16 -19.17
CA ILE A 77 -2.72 -6.38 -18.57
C ILE A 77 -3.68 -6.95 -17.52
N SER A 78 -4.26 -6.10 -16.70
CA SER A 78 -5.23 -6.49 -15.67
C SER A 78 -6.53 -7.00 -16.30
N VAL A 79 -7.00 -6.35 -17.37
CA VAL A 79 -8.12 -6.87 -18.18
C VAL A 79 -7.81 -8.26 -18.71
N PHE A 80 -6.63 -8.46 -19.30
CA PHE A 80 -6.22 -9.76 -19.83
C PHE A 80 -6.20 -10.86 -18.77
N HIS A 81 -5.63 -10.59 -17.60
CA HIS A 81 -5.58 -11.58 -16.51
C HIS A 81 -6.98 -11.98 -16.04
N ARG A 82 -7.92 -11.04 -15.96
CA ARG A 82 -9.31 -11.34 -15.61
C ARG A 82 -10.00 -12.20 -16.64
N LEU A 83 -9.86 -11.84 -17.91
CA LEU A 83 -10.40 -12.68 -18.97
C LEU A 83 -9.82 -14.10 -18.95
N LYS A 84 -8.52 -14.23 -18.64
CA LYS A 84 -7.88 -15.54 -18.47
C LYS A 84 -8.48 -16.34 -17.33
N ALA A 85 -8.73 -15.72 -16.19
CA ALA A 85 -9.38 -16.34 -15.03
C ALA A 85 -10.81 -16.78 -15.33
N GLU A 86 -11.50 -16.06 -16.25
CA GLU A 86 -12.85 -16.37 -16.73
C GLU A 86 -12.86 -17.38 -17.91
N GLY A 87 -11.69 -17.90 -18.35
CA GLY A 87 -11.57 -18.91 -19.39
C GLY A 87 -11.25 -18.38 -20.79
N PHE A 88 -10.82 -17.12 -20.94
CA PHE A 88 -10.41 -16.58 -22.23
C PHE A 88 -9.12 -17.25 -22.75
N GLU A 89 -9.19 -17.88 -23.93
CA GLU A 89 -8.05 -18.60 -24.51
C GLU A 89 -7.13 -17.72 -25.37
N GLY A 90 -7.55 -16.49 -25.70
CA GLY A 90 -6.78 -15.57 -26.54
C GLY A 90 -5.52 -15.03 -25.91
N GLY A 91 -4.68 -14.41 -26.74
CA GLY A 91 -3.43 -13.78 -26.30
C GLY A 91 -3.62 -12.32 -25.88
N TYR A 92 -2.65 -11.80 -25.09
CA TYR A 92 -2.61 -10.41 -24.65
C TYR A 92 -2.66 -9.39 -25.80
N SER A 93 -2.01 -9.69 -26.93
CA SER A 93 -2.03 -8.83 -28.12
C SER A 93 -3.44 -8.63 -28.70
N THR A 94 -4.28 -9.63 -28.61
CA THR A 94 -5.67 -9.56 -29.06
C THR A 94 -6.49 -8.60 -28.19
N VAL A 95 -6.36 -8.72 -26.88
CA VAL A 95 -7.02 -7.81 -25.91
C VAL A 95 -6.51 -6.37 -26.07
N THR A 96 -5.20 -6.18 -26.20
CA THR A 96 -4.63 -4.82 -26.33
C THR A 96 -4.99 -4.14 -27.64
N ARG A 97 -5.16 -4.91 -28.72
CA ARG A 97 -5.64 -4.37 -30.00
C ARG A 97 -7.05 -3.81 -29.84
N TYR A 98 -7.97 -4.59 -29.27
CA TYR A 98 -9.34 -4.13 -29.01
C TYR A 98 -9.39 -2.91 -28.09
N LEU A 99 -8.62 -2.93 -26.99
CA LEU A 99 -8.53 -1.79 -26.09
C LEU A 99 -8.00 -0.52 -26.76
N ARG A 100 -7.12 -0.63 -27.77
CA ARG A 100 -6.67 0.53 -28.57
C ARG A 100 -7.76 1.06 -29.48
N GLU A 101 -8.61 0.20 -30.01
CA GLU A 101 -9.76 0.59 -30.82
C GLU A 101 -10.78 1.36 -29.96
N VAL A 102 -11.08 0.88 -28.77
CA VAL A 102 -12.07 1.50 -27.85
C VAL A 102 -11.53 2.74 -27.14
N ARG A 103 -10.28 2.73 -26.64
CA ARG A 103 -9.68 3.82 -25.85
C ARG A 103 -8.80 4.77 -26.65
N GLY A 104 -8.44 4.40 -27.87
CA GLY A 104 -7.43 5.10 -28.66
C GLY A 104 -5.98 4.78 -28.25
N PRO A 105 -5.00 5.24 -29.04
CA PRO A 105 -3.58 4.94 -28.80
C PRO A 105 -3.03 5.70 -27.59
N ARG A 106 -2.32 4.98 -26.70
CA ARG A 106 -1.56 5.55 -25.60
C ARG A 106 -0.10 5.78 -26.03
N PHE A 107 0.18 6.84 -26.74
CA PHE A 107 1.54 7.23 -27.08
C PHE A 107 2.00 8.41 -26.22
N ARG A 108 3.17 8.27 -25.57
CA ARG A 108 3.88 9.37 -24.93
C ARG A 108 5.31 9.34 -25.42
N ALA A 109 5.74 10.40 -26.06
CA ALA A 109 7.15 10.64 -26.37
C ALA A 109 7.95 10.82 -25.06
N ALA A 110 9.15 10.29 -25.01
CA ALA A 110 10.06 10.53 -23.88
C ALA A 110 10.68 11.93 -24.01
N ASP A 111 10.41 12.80 -23.06
CA ASP A 111 10.93 14.17 -23.06
C ASP A 111 12.43 14.27 -22.73
N ARG A 112 13.05 13.19 -22.23
CA ARG A 112 14.46 13.20 -21.78
C ARG A 112 15.14 11.87 -21.99
N VAL A 113 16.40 11.90 -22.37
CA VAL A 113 17.28 10.73 -22.42
C VAL A 113 17.61 10.28 -20.99
N SER A 114 17.41 9.01 -20.70
CA SER A 114 17.77 8.38 -19.41
C SER A 114 18.84 7.33 -19.64
N VAL A 115 19.95 7.40 -18.90
CA VAL A 115 21.00 6.38 -18.89
C VAL A 115 20.68 5.36 -17.78
N PRO A 116 20.62 4.07 -18.08
CA PRO A 116 20.43 3.04 -17.07
C PRO A 116 21.59 3.05 -16.05
N ILE A 117 21.24 3.05 -14.76
CA ILE A 117 22.23 2.95 -13.68
C ILE A 117 22.36 1.48 -13.31
N HIS A 118 23.52 0.90 -13.59
CA HIS A 118 23.89 -0.42 -13.13
C HIS A 118 24.27 -0.37 -11.65
N THR A 119 23.94 -1.42 -10.92
CA THR A 119 24.33 -1.66 -9.53
C THR A 119 24.70 -3.12 -9.42
N ASP A 120 25.72 -3.44 -8.63
CA ASP A 120 26.12 -4.80 -8.37
C ASP A 120 25.16 -5.50 -7.40
N PRO A 121 25.15 -6.86 -7.38
CA PRO A 121 24.32 -7.59 -6.41
C PRO A 121 24.69 -7.21 -4.98
N GLY A 122 23.69 -7.01 -4.13
CA GLY A 122 23.85 -6.63 -2.72
C GLY A 122 24.35 -5.21 -2.47
N GLU A 123 24.63 -4.42 -3.51
CA GLU A 123 25.19 -3.06 -3.37
C GLU A 123 24.17 -2.08 -2.80
N GLU A 124 22.95 -2.05 -3.36
CA GLU A 124 21.97 -1.00 -3.04
C GLU A 124 20.54 -1.51 -3.05
N ALA A 125 19.77 -1.07 -2.05
CA ALA A 125 18.31 -1.05 -2.09
C ALA A 125 17.80 0.39 -2.09
N GLN A 126 16.59 0.61 -2.63
CA GLN A 126 15.93 1.91 -2.62
C GLN A 126 14.57 1.79 -1.93
N PHE A 127 14.22 2.78 -1.10
CA PHE A 127 12.93 2.83 -0.44
C PHE A 127 12.32 4.23 -0.43
N ASP A 128 11.01 4.26 -0.30
CA ASP A 128 10.23 5.48 -0.23
C ASP A 128 8.81 5.18 0.28
N PHE A 129 8.05 6.23 0.58
CA PHE A 129 6.62 6.14 0.87
C PHE A 129 5.77 6.69 -0.27
N CYS A 130 4.61 6.09 -0.43
CA CYS A 130 3.54 6.53 -1.31
C CYS A 130 2.34 6.90 -0.46
N ASP A 131 1.92 8.16 -0.48
CA ASP A 131 0.68 8.61 0.16
C ASP A 131 -0.53 8.10 -0.61
N LEU A 132 -1.45 7.45 0.09
CA LEU A 132 -2.67 6.84 -0.41
C LEU A 132 -3.93 7.32 0.33
N GLY A 133 -3.86 8.46 1.03
CA GLY A 133 -4.99 9.00 1.78
C GLY A 133 -6.26 9.21 0.93
N SER A 134 -6.09 9.60 -0.33
CA SER A 134 -7.23 9.71 -1.28
C SER A 134 -7.84 8.36 -1.64
N VAL A 135 -7.06 7.28 -1.65
CA VAL A 135 -7.53 5.91 -1.89
C VAL A 135 -8.28 5.40 -0.67
N ALA A 136 -7.70 5.58 0.53
CA ALA A 136 -8.36 5.23 1.80
C ALA A 136 -9.73 5.91 1.93
N ALA A 137 -9.81 7.21 1.65
CA ALA A 137 -11.06 7.95 1.67
C ALA A 137 -12.09 7.42 0.66
N ALA A 138 -11.64 7.03 -0.56
CA ALA A 138 -12.52 6.43 -1.56
C ALA A 138 -13.05 5.04 -1.16
N TRP A 139 -12.29 4.33 -0.32
CA TRP A 139 -12.68 3.04 0.25
C TRP A 139 -13.54 3.16 1.52
N GLY A 140 -13.76 4.37 2.02
CA GLY A 140 -14.49 4.63 3.26
C GLY A 140 -13.65 4.37 4.52
N TRP A 141 -12.34 4.25 4.39
CA TRP A 141 -11.44 4.11 5.53
C TRP A 141 -11.16 5.45 6.19
N THR A 142 -11.13 5.45 7.51
CA THR A 142 -10.77 6.63 8.30
C THR A 142 -9.28 6.66 8.59
N GLY A 143 -8.69 7.86 8.56
CA GLY A 143 -7.28 8.07 8.88
C GLY A 143 -6.32 7.96 7.67
N PRO A 144 -5.03 8.17 7.91
CA PRO A 144 -4.02 8.18 6.87
C PRO A 144 -3.67 6.75 6.42
N LEU A 145 -3.36 6.61 5.13
CA LEU A 145 -2.85 5.38 4.54
C LEU A 145 -1.60 5.68 3.70
N PHE A 146 -0.53 5.00 4.00
CA PHE A 146 0.72 5.05 3.27
C PHE A 146 1.14 3.66 2.81
N CYS A 147 1.87 3.59 1.71
CA CYS A 147 2.57 2.38 1.31
C CYS A 147 4.07 2.62 1.38
N PHE A 148 4.74 1.93 2.29
CA PHE A 148 6.20 1.79 2.27
C PHE A 148 6.58 0.83 1.15
N GLY A 149 7.47 1.25 0.26
CA GLY A 149 8.00 0.41 -0.80
C GLY A 149 9.51 0.36 -0.75
N MET A 150 10.09 -0.85 -0.78
CA MET A 150 11.53 -1.04 -0.84
C MET A 150 11.89 -2.11 -1.87
N ILE A 151 12.97 -1.88 -2.63
CA ILE A 151 13.39 -2.71 -3.76
C ILE A 151 14.91 -2.87 -3.78
N LEU A 152 15.40 -4.10 -3.94
CA LEU A 152 16.80 -4.35 -4.30
C LEU A 152 17.11 -3.82 -5.71
N SER A 153 18.19 -3.10 -5.82
CA SER A 153 18.54 -2.42 -7.06
C SER A 153 19.00 -3.38 -8.16
N TRP A 154 19.46 -4.60 -7.84
CA TRP A 154 19.93 -5.58 -8.79
C TRP A 154 18.87 -6.63 -9.12
N SER A 155 18.35 -7.40 -8.16
CA SER A 155 17.35 -8.45 -8.43
C SER A 155 15.97 -7.90 -8.78
N ARG A 156 15.65 -6.70 -8.34
CA ARG A 156 14.31 -6.10 -8.40
C ARG A 156 13.31 -6.73 -7.44
N GLN A 157 13.76 -7.58 -6.52
CA GLN A 157 12.94 -8.06 -5.41
C GLN A 157 12.50 -6.87 -4.56
N ARG A 158 11.22 -6.84 -4.15
CA ARG A 158 10.65 -5.70 -3.46
C ARG A 158 9.53 -6.10 -2.52
N ILE A 159 9.22 -5.22 -1.58
CA ILE A 159 8.00 -5.29 -0.77
C ILE A 159 7.15 -4.04 -0.96
N TRP A 160 5.89 -4.18 -0.70
CA TRP A 160 4.95 -3.12 -0.33
C TRP A 160 4.41 -3.44 1.04
N TRP A 161 4.51 -2.50 1.94
CA TRP A 161 3.95 -2.60 3.28
C TRP A 161 3.08 -1.38 3.55
N PHE A 162 1.77 -1.62 3.71
CA PHE A 162 0.80 -0.57 3.98
C PHE A 162 0.75 -0.28 5.47
N THR A 163 0.65 1.01 5.82
CA THR A 163 0.76 1.48 7.18
C THR A 163 0.06 2.84 7.34
N THR A 164 -0.15 3.25 8.60
CA THR A 164 -0.88 4.48 8.94
C THR A 164 0.02 5.68 9.20
N SER A 165 1.34 5.53 9.15
CA SER A 165 2.29 6.62 9.36
C SER A 165 3.55 6.43 8.52
N GLN A 166 4.24 7.52 8.26
CA GLN A 166 5.56 7.56 7.62
C GLN A 166 6.64 8.13 8.56
N ASP A 167 6.42 8.03 9.86
CA ASP A 167 7.38 8.46 10.85
C ASP A 167 8.63 7.55 10.92
N ARG A 168 9.54 7.85 11.82
CA ARG A 168 10.78 7.11 11.96
C ARG A 168 10.56 5.64 12.34
N HIS A 169 9.64 5.36 13.24
CA HIS A 169 9.35 4.01 13.72
C HIS A 169 8.80 3.14 12.59
N HIS A 170 7.84 3.66 11.83
CA HIS A 170 7.31 2.97 10.65
C HIS A 170 8.36 2.83 9.54
N THR A 171 9.24 3.82 9.37
CA THR A 171 10.33 3.71 8.39
C THR A 171 11.30 2.60 8.76
N PHE A 172 11.73 2.53 10.02
CA PHE A 172 12.64 1.48 10.49
C PHE A 172 12.00 0.10 10.42
N GLU A 173 10.74 -0.01 10.82
CA GLU A 173 9.98 -1.26 10.72
C GLU A 173 9.86 -1.73 9.26
N GLY A 174 9.55 -0.83 8.34
CA GLY A 174 9.46 -1.14 6.91
C GLY A 174 10.78 -1.65 6.34
N VAL A 175 11.91 -1.01 6.70
CA VAL A 175 13.25 -1.44 6.28
C VAL A 175 13.62 -2.79 6.90
N ALA A 176 13.35 -3.01 8.19
CA ALA A 176 13.61 -4.28 8.86
C ALA A 176 12.80 -5.42 8.24
N ARG A 177 11.50 -5.21 7.96
CA ARG A 177 10.65 -6.17 7.24
C ARG A 177 11.20 -6.54 5.88
N PHE A 178 11.74 -5.55 5.17
CA PHE A 178 12.36 -5.81 3.88
C PHE A 178 13.62 -6.69 4.02
N PHE A 179 14.49 -6.42 5.00
CA PHE A 179 15.67 -7.23 5.26
C PHE A 179 15.29 -8.68 5.61
N ASP A 180 14.28 -8.86 6.45
CA ASP A 180 13.74 -10.17 6.79
C ASP A 180 13.22 -10.90 5.53
N ALA A 181 12.43 -10.22 4.68
CA ALA A 181 11.85 -10.78 3.46
C ALA A 181 12.90 -11.20 2.41
N VAL A 182 13.96 -10.42 2.24
CA VAL A 182 15.05 -10.78 1.29
C VAL A 182 16.09 -11.71 1.89
N GLY A 183 16.12 -11.86 3.22
CA GLY A 183 17.03 -12.73 3.95
C GLY A 183 18.45 -12.17 4.08
N GLY A 184 18.60 -10.85 4.17
CA GLY A 184 19.91 -10.21 4.34
C GLY A 184 19.86 -8.69 4.17
N VAL A 185 21.01 -8.03 4.33
CA VAL A 185 21.15 -6.58 4.38
C VAL A 185 22.01 -6.07 3.23
N PRO A 186 21.54 -5.16 2.36
CA PRO A 186 22.35 -4.54 1.32
C PRO A 186 23.38 -3.58 1.90
N ALA A 187 24.48 -3.34 1.20
CA ALA A 187 25.55 -2.44 1.63
C ALA A 187 25.06 -0.99 1.82
N ALA A 188 24.07 -0.55 1.04
CA ALA A 188 23.48 0.77 1.16
C ALA A 188 21.97 0.76 0.91
N CYS A 189 21.24 1.58 1.67
CA CYS A 189 19.82 1.88 1.48
C CYS A 189 19.67 3.35 1.08
N ARG A 190 19.10 3.59 -0.09
CA ARG A 190 18.89 4.92 -0.65
C ARG A 190 17.45 5.36 -0.52
N THR A 191 17.25 6.60 -0.09
CA THR A 191 15.93 7.23 0.01
C THR A 191 15.99 8.70 -0.34
N ASP A 192 14.86 9.38 -0.32
CA ASP A 192 14.81 10.82 -0.36
C ASP A 192 15.23 11.45 0.97
N ARG A 193 15.26 12.79 1.00
CA ARG A 193 15.52 13.56 2.24
C ARG A 193 14.30 13.54 3.16
N MET A 194 14.05 12.38 3.77
CA MET A 194 12.92 12.19 4.69
C MET A 194 13.23 12.85 6.05
N GLY A 195 12.33 13.71 6.52
CA GLY A 195 12.43 14.36 7.83
C GLY A 195 12.47 13.36 9.00
N ALA A 196 11.85 12.20 8.83
CA ALA A 196 11.89 11.09 9.78
C ALA A 196 13.32 10.56 10.06
N LEU A 197 14.21 10.63 9.06
CA LEU A 197 15.55 10.06 9.11
C LEU A 197 16.67 11.09 9.37
N GLY A 198 16.42 12.35 9.04
CA GLY A 198 17.44 13.38 9.15
C GLY A 198 16.89 14.77 8.84
N ARG A 199 17.78 15.75 8.85
CA ARG A 199 17.45 17.15 8.54
C ARG A 199 18.29 17.66 7.37
N SER A 200 17.69 18.49 6.53
CA SER A 200 18.44 19.24 5.51
C SER A 200 19.20 20.39 6.13
N GLN A 201 20.49 20.48 5.84
CA GLN A 201 21.36 21.58 6.24
C GLN A 201 22.05 22.12 4.99
N GLY A 202 21.42 23.10 4.35
CA GLY A 202 21.83 23.58 3.03
C GLY A 202 21.78 22.46 1.98
N ALA A 203 22.86 22.26 1.26
CA ALA A 203 22.98 21.19 0.27
C ALA A 203 23.17 19.78 0.89
N ARG A 204 23.46 19.68 2.19
CA ARG A 204 23.74 18.44 2.89
C ARG A 204 22.49 17.90 3.58
N PHE A 205 22.44 16.59 3.79
CA PHE A 205 21.45 15.92 4.61
C PHE A 205 22.17 15.24 5.77
N VAL A 206 21.78 15.59 7.00
CA VAL A 206 22.41 15.09 8.24
C VAL A 206 21.42 14.13 8.88
N LEU A 207 21.84 12.88 9.08
CA LEU A 207 21.02 11.83 9.70
C LEU A 207 20.86 12.13 11.19
N HIS A 208 19.71 11.78 11.75
CA HIS A 208 19.47 11.77 13.19
C HIS A 208 20.20 10.59 13.86
N SER A 209 20.61 10.76 15.13
CA SER A 209 21.30 9.69 15.89
C SER A 209 20.60 8.34 15.83
N PRO A 210 19.28 8.24 16.03
CA PRO A 210 18.57 6.94 15.90
C PRO A 210 18.69 6.31 14.51
N THR A 211 18.80 7.12 13.45
CA THR A 211 19.01 6.60 12.08
C THR A 211 20.41 6.03 11.91
N ILE A 212 21.40 6.66 12.54
CA ILE A 212 22.79 6.17 12.54
C ILE A 212 22.87 4.86 13.34
N GLU A 213 22.21 4.80 14.51
CA GLU A 213 22.13 3.60 15.34
C GLU A 213 21.47 2.43 14.61
N PHE A 214 20.34 2.67 13.92
CA PHE A 214 19.66 1.68 13.08
C PHE A 214 20.57 1.17 11.96
N ALA A 215 21.24 2.09 11.26
CA ALA A 215 22.14 1.74 10.17
C ALA A 215 23.36 0.93 10.66
N ALA A 216 23.94 1.33 11.81
CA ALA A 216 25.06 0.64 12.44
C ALA A 216 24.68 -0.76 12.92
N HIS A 217 23.50 -0.92 13.53
CA HIS A 217 22.97 -2.21 13.98
C HIS A 217 22.88 -3.23 12.82
N HIS A 218 22.43 -2.77 11.65
CA HIS A 218 22.28 -3.63 10.47
C HIS A 218 23.54 -3.70 9.60
N GLY A 219 24.60 -2.93 9.88
CA GLY A 219 25.80 -2.88 9.06
C GLY A 219 25.60 -2.24 7.69
N THR A 220 24.57 -1.43 7.48
CA THR A 220 24.25 -0.77 6.20
C THR A 220 24.49 0.73 6.24
N LYS A 221 24.48 1.39 5.08
CA LYS A 221 24.54 2.85 4.96
C LYS A 221 23.20 3.40 4.49
N ILE A 222 22.62 4.33 5.26
CA ILE A 222 21.45 5.07 4.80
C ILE A 222 21.95 6.33 4.07
N THR A 223 21.56 6.46 2.79
CA THR A 223 21.98 7.56 1.92
C THR A 223 20.77 8.29 1.35
N SER A 224 20.85 9.62 1.28
CA SER A 224 19.80 10.41 0.61
C SER A 224 20.22 10.80 -0.80
N CYS A 225 19.24 10.92 -1.70
CA CYS A 225 19.46 11.48 -3.03
C CYS A 225 19.92 12.94 -2.91
N LYS A 226 20.88 13.34 -3.78
CA LYS A 226 21.23 14.76 -3.90
C LYS A 226 20.03 15.54 -4.41
N ALA A 227 19.86 16.78 -3.94
CA ALA A 227 18.83 17.68 -4.46
C ALA A 227 18.99 17.81 -5.98
N GLY A 228 17.92 17.55 -6.75
CA GLY A 228 17.93 17.63 -8.21
C GLY A 228 18.35 16.36 -8.96
N ASP A 229 18.79 15.27 -8.29
CA ASP A 229 19.16 14.01 -8.95
C ASP A 229 17.99 13.01 -8.97
N ALA A 230 16.87 13.43 -9.54
CA ALA A 230 15.68 12.60 -9.74
C ALA A 230 15.96 11.33 -10.58
N LYS A 231 17.03 11.34 -11.39
CA LYS A 231 17.37 10.20 -12.28
C LYS A 231 17.80 8.94 -11.50
N ARG A 232 18.39 9.08 -10.30
CA ARG A 232 18.81 7.95 -9.46
C ARG A 232 17.67 7.28 -8.70
N LYS A 233 16.50 7.94 -8.57
CA LYS A 233 15.32 7.44 -7.84
C LYS A 233 14.41 6.54 -8.68
N GLY A 234 14.62 6.44 -9.98
CA GLY A 234 13.70 5.76 -10.92
C GLY A 234 13.43 4.26 -10.63
N LYS A 235 14.18 3.64 -9.70
CA LYS A 235 13.97 2.23 -9.35
C LYS A 235 12.79 2.03 -8.39
N VAL A 236 12.48 3.00 -7.51
CA VAL A 236 11.33 2.99 -6.59
C VAL A 236 10.08 3.63 -7.21
N GLU A 237 10.22 4.60 -8.11
CA GLU A 237 9.07 5.28 -8.73
C GLU A 237 8.22 4.35 -9.61
N ARG A 238 8.86 3.41 -10.34
CA ARG A 238 8.13 2.44 -11.18
C ARG A 238 7.27 1.48 -10.36
N PRO A 239 7.75 0.87 -9.26
CA PRO A 239 6.92 0.12 -8.32
C PRO A 239 5.68 0.88 -7.85
N PHE A 240 5.80 2.14 -7.46
CA PHE A 240 4.64 2.93 -7.03
C PHE A 240 3.68 3.29 -8.16
N ARG A 241 4.18 3.42 -9.39
CA ARG A 241 3.29 3.53 -10.54
C ARG A 241 2.51 2.24 -10.74
N GLN A 242 3.16 1.06 -10.64
CA GLN A 242 2.49 -0.23 -10.74
C GLN A 242 1.48 -0.45 -9.61
N LEU A 243 1.81 -0.02 -8.38
CA LEU A 243 0.88 0.03 -7.26
C LEU A 243 -0.41 0.77 -7.64
N ARG A 244 -0.27 2.04 -8.09
CA ARG A 244 -1.42 2.91 -8.38
C ARG A 244 -2.17 2.53 -9.65
N GLU A 245 -1.48 2.07 -10.68
CA GLU A 245 -2.08 1.82 -12.01
C GLU A 245 -2.54 0.38 -12.20
N THR A 246 -2.06 -0.57 -11.38
CA THR A 246 -2.36 -1.99 -11.55
C THR A 246 -2.95 -2.60 -10.29
N PHE A 247 -2.22 -2.63 -9.19
CA PHE A 247 -2.63 -3.32 -7.97
C PHE A 247 -3.89 -2.71 -7.34
N LEU A 248 -3.91 -1.40 -7.06
CA LEU A 248 -5.07 -0.76 -6.44
C LEU A 248 -6.34 -0.86 -7.29
N PRO A 249 -6.32 -0.65 -8.63
CA PRO A 249 -7.48 -0.89 -9.45
C PRO A 249 -7.93 -2.37 -9.51
N GLU A 250 -7.02 -3.33 -9.39
CA GLU A 250 -7.38 -4.75 -9.28
C GLU A 250 -8.08 -5.06 -7.94
N LEU A 251 -7.61 -4.49 -6.83
CA LEU A 251 -8.28 -4.60 -5.54
C LEU A 251 -9.71 -4.05 -5.56
N GLU A 252 -9.93 -2.91 -6.22
CA GLU A 252 -11.29 -2.33 -6.35
C GLU A 252 -12.24 -3.27 -7.09
N VAL A 253 -11.72 -4.05 -8.05
CA VAL A 253 -12.50 -5.04 -8.79
C VAL A 253 -12.77 -6.29 -7.95
N ASP A 254 -11.77 -6.76 -7.18
CA ASP A 254 -11.88 -7.97 -6.34
C ASP A 254 -12.62 -7.72 -5.02
N GLY A 255 -12.89 -6.47 -4.72
CA GLY A 255 -13.46 -6.00 -3.46
C GLY A 255 -12.40 -5.36 -2.58
N VAL A 256 -12.75 -4.20 -2.03
CA VAL A 256 -11.92 -3.42 -1.14
C VAL A 256 -11.58 -4.25 0.11
N PRO A 257 -10.30 -4.29 0.56
CA PRO A 257 -9.92 -4.98 1.78
C PRO A 257 -10.68 -4.44 3.01
N GLY A 258 -11.01 -5.30 3.95
CA GLY A 258 -11.72 -4.92 5.16
C GLY A 258 -10.85 -4.16 6.16
N ASP A 259 -9.54 -4.45 6.17
CA ASP A 259 -8.59 -3.83 7.07
C ASP A 259 -7.15 -3.78 6.50
N LEU A 260 -6.26 -3.17 7.26
CA LEU A 260 -4.86 -3.00 6.89
C LEU A 260 -4.09 -4.34 6.81
N ALA A 261 -4.47 -5.33 7.63
CA ALA A 261 -3.82 -6.63 7.63
C ALA A 261 -4.15 -7.40 6.35
N GLU A 262 -5.43 -7.41 5.97
CA GLU A 262 -5.88 -8.01 4.71
C GLU A 262 -5.23 -7.33 3.49
N LEU A 263 -5.15 -5.98 3.50
CA LEU A 263 -4.48 -5.23 2.43
C LEU A 263 -3.02 -5.65 2.27
N ASN A 264 -2.28 -5.79 3.38
CA ASN A 264 -0.89 -6.22 3.36
C ASN A 264 -0.74 -7.64 2.82
N LEU A 265 -1.61 -8.56 3.24
CA LEU A 265 -1.59 -9.96 2.82
C LEU A 265 -1.86 -10.09 1.31
N ARG A 266 -2.85 -9.35 0.80
CA ARG A 266 -3.16 -9.32 -0.64
C ARG A 266 -2.03 -8.70 -1.46
N ALA A 267 -1.35 -7.69 -0.92
CA ALA A 267 -0.22 -7.06 -1.59
C ALA A 267 0.98 -8.00 -1.72
N GLU A 268 1.30 -8.74 -0.65
CA GLU A 268 2.35 -9.74 -0.66
C GLU A 268 2.08 -10.83 -1.69
N ALA A 269 0.90 -11.45 -1.65
CA ALA A 269 0.49 -12.46 -2.61
C ALA A 269 0.52 -11.96 -4.06
N TRP A 270 0.05 -10.73 -4.29
CA TRP A 270 0.07 -10.12 -5.61
C TRP A 270 1.51 -9.86 -6.12
N LEU A 271 2.40 -9.39 -5.25
CA LEU A 271 3.81 -9.19 -5.61
C LEU A 271 4.48 -10.52 -5.98
N ASP A 272 4.23 -11.58 -5.22
CA ASP A 272 4.81 -12.89 -5.47
C ASP A 272 4.35 -13.45 -6.82
N GLU A 273 3.05 -13.41 -7.09
CA GLU A 273 2.47 -13.95 -8.32
C GLU A 273 2.77 -13.09 -9.56
N ARG A 274 2.60 -11.77 -9.45
CA ARG A 274 2.57 -10.86 -10.61
C ARG A 274 3.89 -10.17 -10.89
N VAL A 275 4.82 -10.20 -9.92
CA VAL A 275 6.09 -9.47 -10.02
C VAL A 275 7.28 -10.41 -9.85
N HIS A 276 7.34 -11.11 -8.73
CA HIS A 276 8.53 -11.88 -8.38
C HIS A 276 8.68 -13.13 -9.26
N ALA A 277 7.57 -13.79 -9.59
CA ALA A 277 7.53 -14.96 -10.45
C ALA A 277 7.53 -14.65 -11.95
N VAL A 278 7.53 -13.37 -12.35
CA VAL A 278 7.43 -12.95 -13.77
C VAL A 278 8.74 -12.28 -14.22
N ALA A 279 9.21 -12.64 -15.41
CA ALA A 279 10.42 -12.03 -15.97
C ALA A 279 10.26 -10.51 -16.12
N SER A 280 11.16 -9.76 -15.49
CA SER A 280 11.19 -8.30 -15.56
C SER A 280 11.65 -7.83 -16.93
N ARG A 281 10.95 -6.87 -17.54
CA ARG A 281 11.36 -6.26 -18.81
C ARG A 281 12.76 -5.62 -18.76
N THR A 282 13.20 -5.22 -17.57
CA THR A 282 14.49 -4.52 -17.40
C THR A 282 15.66 -5.49 -17.32
N THR A 283 15.47 -6.65 -16.70
CA THR A 283 16.55 -7.64 -16.49
C THR A 283 16.43 -8.87 -17.40
N GLY A 284 15.25 -9.10 -17.99
CA GLY A 284 14.96 -10.31 -18.75
C GLY A 284 14.72 -11.56 -17.89
N GLU A 285 14.91 -11.44 -16.57
CA GLU A 285 14.87 -12.55 -15.62
C GLU A 285 13.83 -12.30 -14.51
N ARG A 286 13.45 -13.37 -13.81
CA ARG A 286 12.52 -13.30 -12.67
C ARG A 286 13.23 -12.74 -11.43
N PRO A 287 12.63 -11.79 -10.69
CA PRO A 287 13.20 -11.25 -9.47
C PRO A 287 13.50 -12.30 -8.39
N ASP A 288 12.61 -13.30 -8.20
CA ASP A 288 12.81 -14.37 -7.23
C ASP A 288 14.04 -15.22 -7.52
N GLN A 289 14.29 -15.56 -8.79
CA GLN A 289 15.49 -16.30 -9.22
C GLN A 289 16.78 -15.48 -9.04
N ARG A 290 16.69 -14.18 -9.36
CA ARG A 290 17.83 -13.26 -9.15
C ARG A 290 18.12 -13.09 -7.66
N LEU A 291 17.09 -13.03 -6.80
CA LEU A 291 17.28 -12.92 -5.36
C LEU A 291 18.12 -14.09 -4.81
N VAL A 292 17.91 -15.32 -5.31
CA VAL A 292 18.70 -16.47 -4.88
C VAL A 292 20.20 -16.23 -5.10
N LEU A 293 20.58 -15.62 -6.24
CA LEU A 293 21.97 -15.25 -6.53
C LEU A 293 22.43 -14.06 -5.67
N GLU A 294 21.58 -13.03 -5.51
CA GLU A 294 21.93 -11.81 -4.78
C GLU A 294 22.14 -12.06 -3.29
N ARG A 295 21.45 -13.04 -2.68
CA ARG A 295 21.60 -13.39 -1.26
C ARG A 295 23.04 -13.66 -0.83
N SER A 296 23.87 -14.22 -1.68
CA SER A 296 25.29 -14.45 -1.37
C SER A 296 26.13 -13.17 -1.26
N PHE A 297 25.60 -12.04 -1.71
CA PHE A 297 26.23 -10.73 -1.67
C PHE A 297 25.63 -9.81 -0.60
N LEU A 298 24.50 -10.21 -0.01
CA LEU A 298 23.90 -9.49 1.13
C LEU A 298 24.68 -9.83 2.40
N GLN A 299 24.76 -8.88 3.33
CA GLN A 299 25.27 -9.11 4.66
C GLN A 299 24.25 -9.93 5.47
N SER A 300 24.74 -10.71 6.44
CA SER A 300 23.86 -11.46 7.34
C SER A 300 22.97 -10.54 8.15
N LEU A 301 21.76 -11.00 8.45
CA LEU A 301 20.88 -10.32 9.39
C LEU A 301 21.54 -10.28 10.78
N PRO A 302 21.36 -9.21 11.57
CA PRO A 302 21.76 -9.18 12.97
C PRO A 302 21.10 -10.31 13.76
N ALA A 303 21.79 -10.79 14.81
CA ALA A 303 21.26 -11.84 15.68
C ALA A 303 19.98 -11.37 16.41
N ASP A 304 20.00 -10.13 16.87
CA ASP A 304 18.86 -9.51 17.54
C ASP A 304 18.15 -8.52 16.59
N ARG A 305 16.83 -8.51 16.62
CA ARG A 305 16.05 -7.55 15.86
C ARG A 305 16.20 -6.16 16.48
N PHE A 306 16.38 -5.12 15.66
CA PHE A 306 16.35 -3.74 16.11
C PHE A 306 14.97 -3.40 16.69
N ASP A 307 14.95 -2.72 17.84
CA ASP A 307 13.71 -2.31 18.49
C ASP A 307 13.10 -1.10 17.73
N THR A 308 12.03 -1.36 17.01
CA THR A 308 11.28 -0.35 16.25
C THR A 308 10.06 0.16 17.01
N ASP A 309 9.75 -0.38 18.19
CA ASP A 309 8.57 -0.02 18.97
C ASP A 309 8.59 1.44 19.42
N TYR A 310 7.42 2.00 19.60
CA TYR A 310 7.29 3.25 20.35
C TYR A 310 7.51 2.97 21.82
N VAL A 311 8.52 3.63 22.40
CA VAL A 311 8.84 3.51 23.81
C VAL A 311 8.80 4.91 24.44
N GLU A 312 7.91 5.09 25.39
CA GLU A 312 7.72 6.35 26.10
C GLU A 312 7.69 6.13 27.61
N THR A 313 8.21 7.10 28.38
CA THR A 313 8.10 7.09 29.83
C THR A 313 7.03 8.08 30.26
N ARG A 314 6.08 7.63 31.06
CA ARG A 314 5.03 8.45 31.67
C ARG A 314 5.04 8.33 33.17
N ARG A 315 4.60 9.38 33.85
CA ARG A 315 4.37 9.33 35.30
C ARG A 315 2.91 9.00 35.57
N VAL A 316 2.67 8.01 36.39
CA VAL A 316 1.34 7.70 36.91
C VAL A 316 0.87 8.85 37.81
N HIS A 317 -0.39 9.22 37.73
CA HIS A 317 -0.94 10.24 38.59
C HIS A 317 -0.81 9.85 40.07
N ASN A 318 -0.59 10.83 40.95
CA ASN A 318 -0.25 10.55 42.37
C ASN A 318 -1.41 9.92 43.16
N ILE A 319 -2.65 10.18 42.76
CA ILE A 319 -3.88 9.74 43.47
C ILE A 319 -4.74 8.86 42.58
N LEU A 320 -4.80 9.15 41.28
CA LEU A 320 -5.63 8.40 40.35
C LEU A 320 -4.76 7.34 39.65
N PRO A 321 -5.20 6.06 39.58
CA PRO A 321 -4.44 5.00 38.92
C PRO A 321 -4.55 5.09 37.40
N PHE A 322 -4.05 6.19 36.82
CA PHE A 322 -4.10 6.46 35.38
C PHE A 322 -2.79 7.02 34.84
N ILE A 323 -2.56 6.71 33.58
CA ILE A 323 -1.59 7.38 32.71
C ILE A 323 -2.35 7.98 31.51
N SER A 324 -1.82 9.03 30.91
CA SER A 324 -2.35 9.62 29.68
C SER A 324 -1.57 9.13 28.47
N VAL A 325 -2.27 8.63 27.47
CA VAL A 325 -1.74 8.20 26.17
C VAL A 325 -2.69 8.71 25.09
N ASP A 326 -2.15 9.40 24.08
CA ASP A 326 -2.90 9.90 22.91
C ASP A 326 -4.25 10.57 23.28
N GLY A 327 -4.23 11.47 24.30
CA GLY A 327 -5.40 12.26 24.72
C GLY A 327 -6.36 11.56 25.70
N SER A 328 -6.32 10.25 25.83
CA SER A 328 -7.15 9.46 26.75
C SER A 328 -6.38 8.94 27.95
N ARG A 329 -7.06 8.52 29.01
CA ARG A 329 -6.45 8.01 30.24
C ARG A 329 -6.69 6.50 30.36
N TYR A 330 -5.64 5.76 30.71
CA TYR A 330 -5.68 4.31 30.84
C TYR A 330 -5.29 3.90 32.23
N SER A 331 -6.05 2.98 32.81
CA SER A 331 -5.86 2.56 34.20
C SER A 331 -4.63 1.69 34.38
N VAL A 332 -4.00 1.80 35.55
CA VAL A 332 -2.87 0.99 35.98
C VAL A 332 -3.15 0.46 37.40
N PRO A 333 -2.41 -0.58 37.87
CA PRO A 333 -2.50 -1.01 39.25
C PRO A 333 -2.19 0.10 40.26
N THR A 334 -2.84 0.08 41.43
CA THR A 334 -2.71 1.12 42.45
C THR A 334 -1.32 1.18 43.11
N ASN A 335 -0.55 0.07 43.06
CA ASN A 335 0.78 -0.01 43.64
C ASN A 335 1.84 0.80 42.88
N VAL A 336 1.53 1.36 41.71
CA VAL A 336 2.43 2.19 40.89
C VAL A 336 2.05 3.69 40.88
N LEU A 337 1.16 4.12 41.78
CA LEU A 337 0.81 5.53 41.93
C LEU A 337 2.04 6.40 42.11
N GLY A 338 2.14 7.52 41.37
CA GLY A 338 3.28 8.45 41.41
C GLY A 338 4.57 7.91 40.78
N GLN A 339 4.66 6.65 40.40
CA GLN A 339 5.83 6.04 39.78
C GLN A 339 5.97 6.43 38.31
N ARG A 340 7.15 6.22 37.76
CA ARG A 340 7.38 6.28 36.31
C ARG A 340 7.23 4.90 35.73
N VAL A 341 6.43 4.78 34.67
CA VAL A 341 6.19 3.55 33.93
C VAL A 341 6.62 3.75 32.46
N GLU A 342 7.04 2.67 31.85
CA GLU A 342 7.34 2.62 30.43
C GLU A 342 6.07 2.19 29.67
N ILE A 343 5.74 2.91 28.61
CA ILE A 343 4.69 2.53 27.67
C ILE A 343 5.38 2.01 26.42
N ARG A 344 5.02 0.81 26.00
CA ARG A 344 5.57 0.19 24.81
C ARG A 344 4.44 -0.18 23.84
N ARG A 345 4.53 0.32 22.62
CA ARG A 345 3.55 0.02 21.55
C ARG A 345 4.29 -0.42 20.29
N ARG A 346 3.94 -1.61 19.81
CA ARG A 346 4.47 -2.12 18.54
C ARG A 346 3.98 -1.27 17.37
N VAL A 347 4.85 -1.02 16.41
CA VAL A 347 4.51 -0.32 15.17
C VAL A 347 3.35 -1.01 14.45
N GLY A 348 2.33 -0.25 14.06
CA GLY A 348 1.12 -0.74 13.41
C GLY A 348 0.11 -1.42 14.34
N SER A 349 0.33 -1.40 15.67
CA SER A 349 -0.59 -1.95 16.66
C SER A 349 -1.31 -0.82 17.41
N ALA A 350 -2.60 -0.97 17.62
CA ALA A 350 -3.35 -0.16 18.57
C ALA A 350 -3.17 -0.64 20.02
N ARG A 351 -2.72 -1.89 20.23
CA ARG A 351 -2.45 -2.45 21.55
C ARG A 351 -1.10 -1.99 22.05
N PHE A 352 -1.03 -1.57 23.32
CA PHE A 352 0.20 -1.19 24.00
C PHE A 352 0.28 -1.82 25.39
N GLU A 353 1.51 -1.96 25.88
CA GLU A 353 1.82 -2.49 27.20
C GLU A 353 2.35 -1.36 28.08
N ILE A 354 2.02 -1.43 29.35
CA ILE A 354 2.56 -0.58 30.40
C ILE A 354 3.49 -1.44 31.25
N ARG A 355 4.74 -1.01 31.40
CA ARG A 355 5.78 -1.75 32.11
C ARG A 355 6.31 -0.94 33.28
N TRP A 356 6.54 -1.64 34.39
CA TRP A 356 7.20 -1.09 35.57
C TRP A 356 8.24 -2.06 36.08
N ALA A 357 9.45 -1.54 36.36
CA ALA A 357 10.60 -2.36 36.76
C ALA A 357 10.84 -3.58 35.84
N GLY A 358 10.66 -3.42 34.52
CA GLY A 358 10.84 -4.46 33.51
C GLY A 358 9.66 -5.41 33.30
N ASN A 359 8.66 -5.39 34.19
CA ASN A 359 7.50 -6.28 34.11
C ASN A 359 6.31 -5.58 33.47
N VAL A 360 5.52 -6.32 32.67
CA VAL A 360 4.24 -5.84 32.15
C VAL A 360 3.24 -5.82 33.29
N ILE A 361 2.69 -4.65 33.60
CA ILE A 361 1.72 -4.43 34.67
C ILE A 361 0.30 -4.18 34.15
N ALA A 362 0.16 -3.76 32.91
CA ALA A 362 -1.12 -3.57 32.23
C ALA A 362 -0.93 -3.64 30.71
N ALA A 363 -2.01 -3.95 29.99
CA ALA A 363 -2.06 -3.85 28.56
C ALA A 363 -3.44 -3.27 28.14
N HIS A 364 -3.40 -2.29 27.25
CA HIS A 364 -4.61 -1.63 26.75
C HIS A 364 -4.60 -1.54 25.23
N THR A 365 -5.77 -1.21 24.67
CA THR A 365 -5.92 -0.86 23.27
C THR A 365 -6.28 0.62 23.19
N LEU A 366 -5.64 1.35 22.26
CA LEU A 366 -5.99 2.75 21.99
C LEU A 366 -7.47 2.83 21.61
N VAL A 367 -8.16 3.80 22.17
CA VAL A 367 -9.57 4.09 21.86
C VAL A 367 -9.64 5.31 20.96
N ASP A 368 -10.60 5.27 20.02
CA ASP A 368 -10.91 6.44 19.20
C ASP A 368 -11.68 7.47 20.05
N GLY A 369 -11.19 8.68 20.08
CA GLY A 369 -11.76 9.80 20.83
C GLY A 369 -10.83 10.31 21.93
N ASP A 370 -11.00 11.61 22.25
CA ASP A 370 -10.22 12.31 23.28
C ASP A 370 -10.90 12.25 24.63
N ARG A 371 -10.06 12.27 25.69
CA ARG A 371 -10.48 12.43 27.08
C ARG A 371 -11.30 11.28 27.65
N LEU A 372 -11.16 10.07 27.12
CA LEU A 372 -11.83 8.88 27.65
C LEU A 372 -11.04 8.28 28.82
N ASP A 373 -11.75 7.75 29.81
CA ASP A 373 -11.19 6.97 30.91
C ASP A 373 -11.39 5.48 30.63
N VAL A 374 -10.31 4.81 30.25
CA VAL A 374 -10.33 3.37 29.95
C VAL A 374 -9.91 2.58 31.18
N TRP A 375 -10.84 1.85 31.75
CA TRP A 375 -10.62 1.04 32.92
C TRP A 375 -10.39 -0.44 32.56
N ASP A 376 -9.32 -1.00 33.12
CA ASP A 376 -9.26 -2.46 33.33
C ASP A 376 -10.15 -2.79 34.54
N PRO A 377 -11.05 -3.79 34.44
CA PRO A 377 -11.95 -4.15 35.54
C PRO A 377 -11.23 -4.50 36.86
N GLN A 378 -10.07 -5.16 36.78
CA GLN A 378 -9.27 -5.50 37.94
C GLN A 378 -8.65 -4.27 38.62
N HIS A 379 -8.16 -3.32 37.83
CA HIS A 379 -7.62 -2.06 38.33
C HIS A 379 -8.72 -1.23 38.98
N ARG A 380 -9.91 -1.21 38.41
CA ARG A 380 -11.08 -0.50 38.97
C ARG A 380 -11.48 -1.07 40.31
N PHE A 381 -11.59 -2.42 40.37
CA PHE A 381 -11.92 -3.10 41.64
C PHE A 381 -10.87 -2.83 42.73
N ALA A 382 -9.59 -2.96 42.41
CA ALA A 382 -8.49 -2.71 43.33
C ALA A 382 -8.47 -1.26 43.84
N ALA A 383 -8.73 -0.27 42.94
CA ALA A 383 -8.78 1.12 43.31
C ALA A 383 -9.98 1.43 44.23
N GLN A 384 -11.15 0.85 43.96
CA GLN A 384 -12.34 0.98 44.81
C GLN A 384 -12.12 0.35 46.20
N SER A 385 -11.54 -0.85 46.24
CA SER A 385 -11.21 -1.52 47.51
C SER A 385 -10.20 -0.72 48.35
N ALA A 386 -9.18 -0.16 47.71
CA ALA A 386 -8.19 0.69 48.39
C ALA A 386 -8.82 1.99 48.94
N ALA A 387 -9.69 2.63 48.16
CA ALA A 387 -10.41 3.82 48.59
C ALA A 387 -11.35 3.55 49.81
N LEU A 388 -12.03 2.41 49.81
CA LEU A 388 -12.88 2.01 50.93
C LEU A 388 -12.07 1.61 52.17
N ALA A 389 -10.89 1.04 52.04
CA ALA A 389 -10.03 0.72 53.18
C ALA A 389 -9.45 1.96 53.86
N ASP A 390 -9.21 3.04 53.10
CA ASP A 390 -8.70 4.33 53.62
C ASP A 390 -9.81 5.16 54.30
N ASP A 391 -11.10 4.84 54.01
CA ASP A 391 -12.29 5.54 54.50
C ASP A 391 -12.92 4.92 55.78
N ALA A 392 -12.21 3.99 56.45
CA ALA A 392 -12.74 3.38 57.69
C ALA A 392 -13.12 4.39 58.78
N ASP A 393 -12.64 5.65 58.68
CA ASP A 393 -12.94 6.78 59.56
C ASP A 393 -13.72 7.92 58.91
N ARG A 394 -14.25 7.79 57.67
CA ARG A 394 -15.02 8.82 56.96
C ARG A 394 -16.40 8.35 56.57
N PRO A 395 -17.43 9.24 56.56
CA PRO A 395 -18.77 8.83 56.19
C PRO A 395 -18.85 8.29 54.75
N ILE A 396 -19.44 7.11 54.64
CA ILE A 396 -19.57 6.27 53.43
C ILE A 396 -20.20 7.06 52.27
N LEU A 397 -19.39 7.34 51.22
CA LEU A 397 -19.93 7.64 49.89
C LEU A 397 -20.55 6.37 49.34
N ARG A 398 -21.88 6.25 49.38
CA ARG A 398 -22.61 5.15 48.77
C ARG A 398 -22.37 5.15 47.27
N LEU A 399 -21.76 4.09 46.75
CA LEU A 399 -21.76 3.77 45.30
C LEU A 399 -23.23 3.63 44.86
N ILE A 400 -23.67 4.48 43.93
CA ILE A 400 -25.05 4.54 43.48
C ILE A 400 -25.38 3.45 42.44
N SER A 401 -24.39 2.68 41.92
CA SER A 401 -24.69 1.59 40.99
C SER A 401 -23.59 0.56 40.93
N GLU A 402 -23.93 -0.72 41.07
CA GLU A 402 -23.10 -1.89 40.85
C GLU A 402 -23.01 -2.33 39.38
N THR A 403 -23.80 -1.70 38.52
CA THR A 403 -23.77 -1.94 37.06
C THR A 403 -23.07 -0.77 36.35
N PRO A 404 -22.12 -1.04 35.43
CA PRO A 404 -21.67 0.01 34.56
C PRO A 404 -22.89 0.57 33.82
N PRO A 405 -23.05 1.89 33.75
CA PRO A 405 -24.11 2.42 32.92
C PRO A 405 -23.88 1.91 31.49
N GLU A 406 -24.84 1.15 30.96
CA GLU A 406 -25.03 1.13 29.52
C GLU A 406 -24.91 2.58 29.08
N SER A 407 -24.17 2.84 28.04
CA SER A 407 -23.93 4.17 27.50
C SER A 407 -25.27 4.87 27.33
N VAL A 408 -25.71 5.57 28.37
CA VAL A 408 -26.86 6.49 28.29
C VAL A 408 -26.33 7.64 27.44
N ARG A 409 -26.66 7.62 26.17
CA ARG A 409 -26.70 8.85 25.37
C ARG A 409 -27.78 9.71 26.09
N LEU A 410 -27.32 10.68 26.87
CA LEU A 410 -28.15 11.81 27.20
C LEU A 410 -28.44 12.53 25.89
N GLU A 411 -29.58 12.25 25.28
CA GLU A 411 -30.19 13.19 24.37
C GLU A 411 -30.47 14.44 25.21
N VAL A 412 -29.63 15.43 25.05
CA VAL A 412 -29.91 16.78 25.54
C VAL A 412 -31.08 17.25 24.68
N GLY A 413 -32.27 17.11 25.20
CA GLY A 413 -33.48 17.72 24.61
C GLY A 413 -33.26 19.22 24.56
N ASP A 414 -33.63 19.84 23.45
CA ASP A 414 -33.65 21.28 23.21
C ASP A 414 -34.66 21.96 24.20
N GLY A 415 -34.29 22.13 25.47
CA GLY A 415 -35.22 22.68 26.42
C GLY A 415 -34.69 23.01 27.82
N PHE A 416 -33.40 23.03 28.03
CA PHE A 416 -32.84 23.67 29.22
C PHE A 416 -32.40 25.09 28.85
N ASP A 417 -33.28 26.07 29.15
CA ASP A 417 -32.86 27.44 29.37
C ASP A 417 -31.95 27.44 30.60
N VAL A 418 -30.67 27.37 30.38
CA VAL A 418 -29.67 27.71 31.39
C VAL A 418 -29.65 29.22 31.43
N GLU A 419 -30.34 29.82 32.39
CA GLU A 419 -30.09 31.21 32.77
C GLU A 419 -28.57 31.26 33.11
N GLU A 420 -27.81 31.90 32.26
CA GLU A 420 -26.40 32.22 32.60
C GLU A 420 -26.46 33.10 33.85
N PRO A 421 -25.87 32.66 34.98
CA PRO A 421 -25.83 33.52 36.17
C PRO A 421 -25.02 34.74 35.78
N ASP A 422 -25.61 35.93 35.98
CA ASP A 422 -24.92 37.18 35.76
C ASP A 422 -23.61 37.18 36.63
N LEU A 423 -22.48 37.13 35.93
CA LEU A 423 -21.13 37.14 36.54
C LEU A 423 -20.99 38.31 37.53
N ALA A 424 -21.73 39.40 37.35
CA ALA A 424 -21.73 40.55 38.28
C ALA A 424 -22.36 40.21 39.66
N THR A 425 -23.24 39.23 39.73
CA THR A 425 -23.87 38.75 40.99
C THR A 425 -22.99 37.76 41.74
N LEU A 426 -22.06 37.07 41.05
CA LEU A 426 -21.09 36.15 41.64
C LEU A 426 -19.86 36.86 42.23
N TYR A 427 -19.59 38.09 41.78
CA TYR A 427 -18.52 38.93 42.27
C TYR A 427 -19.06 40.19 42.95
N SER A 428 -20.04 40.08 43.84
CA SER A 428 -20.37 41.14 44.79
C SER A 428 -19.18 41.22 45.78
N LEU A 429 -18.34 42.19 45.55
CA LEU A 429 -17.28 42.56 46.46
C LEU A 429 -17.93 42.94 47.78
N ASP A 430 -17.64 42.24 48.85
CA ASP A 430 -17.75 42.75 50.17
C ASP A 430 -16.75 43.91 50.31
N GLY A 431 -17.19 44.96 50.95
CA GLY A 431 -16.68 46.33 50.85
C GLY A 431 -15.21 46.62 51.21
N ASP A 432 -14.29 45.71 51.19
CA ASP A 432 -12.88 45.91 51.59
C ASP A 432 -11.84 45.42 50.55
N GLY A 433 -12.10 45.49 49.30
CA GLY A 433 -11.09 45.73 48.24
C GLY A 433 -9.91 44.77 48.11
N GLU A 434 -9.92 43.54 48.63
CA GLU A 434 -8.84 42.56 48.39
C GLU A 434 -9.32 41.43 47.51
N VAL A 435 -8.63 41.29 46.36
CA VAL A 435 -8.75 40.15 45.41
C VAL A 435 -7.98 38.99 46.03
N ILE A 436 -8.71 37.95 46.48
CA ILE A 436 -8.07 36.66 46.78
C ILE A 436 -8.06 35.82 45.52
N ALA A 437 -6.84 35.48 45.07
CA ALA A 437 -6.54 34.67 43.90
C ALA A 437 -6.86 33.18 44.11
#